data_65812707c98fa63189d2f9e2ce8da54b
#
_entry.id   65812707c98fa63189d2f9e2ce8da54b
#
_cell.length_a   1.000
_cell.length_b   1.000
_cell.length_c   1.000
_cell.angle_alpha   90.00
_cell.angle_beta   90.00
_cell.angle_gamma   90.00
#
_symmetry.space_group_name_H-M   'P 1'
#
loop_
_entity.id
_entity.type
_entity.pdbx_description
1 polymer ?
#
loop_
_entity_poly.entity_id
_entity_poly.type
_entity_poly.pdbx_seq_one_letter_code
_entity_poly.pdbx_strand_id
1 'polypeptide(L)'
;MFSADGSLYLDMSIEEPEFDDRTYILATDADMHFSDASVLDLVETCNEDMRLGAACGRTYPMGKKINPIVWFQKFEYAKDFWMIKSAQNIIGSVMCCPGCFSLYRVKALAGVMNLYSEPTMEAGDVFTKDTGEDRWMCTLMMLRGWKLRYSTFGVNSTYCPDTIEEFIKQRRRWILSDFANSLMVFRNMPQLIRSNGCFSLIYVLYLLQLFFIVFLSPGSTVVMLTVGLEMLINAPFIILTPIVIVLFIAYGILCVRLSSPSQIQLTKLCMVILGLSMSCVVVGAAIYVIRDLVIDVMEDTLQPQEHFILVALTGSLFYAAILHPRECYTLVHGLFYVFFFPAMHMLLPIYALCNIVDQTWGTRDNQKAKIPKLLCFPKFRRKKKKKKGMKTSPSTETLDLETEMTPEQLKGMSDEEQTFWNDLVLKFIGKDVNLGLEKDELASGLNNLRIKALVAVLISNVIWVAVIGYFYLSAVDDKSLNGYAVMSGALYGFSFCIQVVGMTVYRAKDCIHKLGKAIFKMDKPVWITKEDDSHN
;
A
#
# COMPACT_ATOMS: atom_id res chain seq x y z
N MET A 1 20.34 1.85 -15.69
CA MET A 1 20.59 3.03 -16.53
C MET A 1 19.26 3.65 -16.92
N PHE A 2 19.07 4.92 -16.66
CA PHE A 2 17.88 5.64 -17.13
C PHE A 2 18.15 6.16 -18.55
N SER A 3 17.15 6.05 -19.42
CA SER A 3 17.22 6.70 -20.74
C SER A 3 17.05 8.23 -20.59
N ALA A 4 17.36 9.00 -21.64
CA ALA A 4 17.25 10.46 -21.63
C ALA A 4 15.83 10.99 -21.32
N ASP A 5 14.80 10.15 -21.49
CA ASP A 5 13.40 10.41 -21.11
C ASP A 5 13.11 9.98 -19.65
N GLY A 6 14.13 9.47 -18.93
CA GLY A 6 14.06 8.99 -17.56
C GLY A 6 13.33 7.66 -17.38
N SER A 7 13.13 6.88 -18.46
CA SER A 7 12.67 5.50 -18.36
C SER A 7 13.81 4.60 -17.86
N LEU A 8 13.50 3.61 -17.05
CA LEU A 8 14.48 2.63 -16.57
C LEU A 8 14.82 1.67 -17.70
N TYR A 9 16.04 1.76 -18.23
CA TYR A 9 16.52 0.80 -19.21
C TYR A 9 17.25 -0.33 -18.50
N LEU A 10 16.59 -1.48 -18.41
CA LEU A 10 17.21 -2.71 -17.95
C LEU A 10 17.99 -3.32 -19.10
N ASP A 11 19.31 -3.48 -18.89
CA ASP A 11 20.12 -4.26 -19.82
C ASP A 11 19.74 -5.73 -19.68
N MET A 12 18.96 -6.22 -20.65
CA MET A 12 18.52 -7.61 -20.71
C MET A 12 19.64 -8.58 -21.13
N SER A 13 20.81 -8.07 -21.52
CA SER A 13 21.97 -8.90 -21.89
C SER A 13 22.77 -9.39 -20.68
N ILE A 14 22.54 -8.85 -19.48
CA ILE A 14 23.16 -9.34 -18.26
C ILE A 14 22.58 -10.73 -17.95
N GLU A 15 23.43 -11.76 -18.08
CA GLU A 15 23.06 -13.13 -17.72
C GLU A 15 22.66 -13.17 -16.23
N GLU A 16 21.53 -13.82 -15.95
CA GLU A 16 21.12 -14.05 -14.57
C GLU A 16 22.11 -15.03 -13.92
N PRO A 17 22.55 -14.77 -12.66
CA PRO A 17 23.42 -15.70 -11.95
C PRO A 17 22.79 -17.10 -11.90
N GLU A 18 23.61 -18.14 -12.10
CA GLU A 18 23.17 -19.52 -11.95
C GLU A 18 22.87 -19.84 -10.49
N PHE A 19 21.61 -19.69 -10.11
CA PHE A 19 21.08 -20.20 -8.85
C PHE A 19 20.09 -21.33 -9.12
N ASP A 20 19.98 -22.26 -8.18
CA ASP A 20 18.94 -23.27 -8.21
C ASP A 20 17.56 -22.58 -8.26
N ASP A 21 16.78 -22.95 -9.27
CA ASP A 21 15.43 -22.41 -9.49
C ASP A 21 14.47 -22.61 -8.31
N ARG A 22 14.81 -23.44 -7.34
CA ARG A 22 14.04 -23.75 -6.13
C ARG A 22 14.64 -23.21 -4.84
N THR A 23 15.57 -22.30 -4.94
CA THR A 23 16.10 -21.58 -3.76
C THR A 23 15.27 -20.32 -3.53
N TYR A 24 14.84 -20.11 -2.27
CA TYR A 24 13.93 -19.02 -1.88
C TYR A 24 14.45 -18.27 -0.66
N ILE A 25 14.09 -16.99 -0.58
CA ILE A 25 14.26 -16.14 0.61
C ILE A 25 12.88 -15.73 1.10
N LEU A 26 12.57 -16.01 2.37
CA LEU A 26 11.39 -15.52 3.05
C LEU A 26 11.71 -14.17 3.70
N ALA A 27 11.05 -13.10 3.27
CA ALA A 27 11.10 -11.80 3.94
C ALA A 27 9.94 -11.67 4.93
N THR A 28 10.25 -11.31 6.17
CA THR A 28 9.24 -11.08 7.21
C THR A 28 9.59 -9.87 8.06
N ASP A 29 8.58 -9.13 8.52
CA ASP A 29 8.75 -8.17 9.62
C ASP A 29 8.96 -8.92 10.96
N ALA A 30 9.64 -8.30 11.91
CA ALA A 30 9.99 -8.93 13.18
C ALA A 30 8.79 -9.20 14.10
N ASP A 31 7.64 -8.56 13.84
CA ASP A 31 6.39 -8.67 14.60
C ASP A 31 5.33 -9.53 13.91
N MET A 32 5.74 -10.34 12.92
CA MET A 32 4.85 -11.23 12.18
C MET A 32 4.57 -12.52 12.93
N HIS A 33 3.32 -12.99 12.78
CA HIS A 33 2.88 -14.32 13.24
C HIS A 33 2.42 -15.14 12.05
N PHE A 34 3.03 -16.26 11.83
CA PHE A 34 2.69 -17.23 10.78
C PHE A 34 2.99 -18.67 11.23
N SER A 35 2.48 -19.64 10.51
CA SER A 35 2.74 -21.06 10.75
C SER A 35 3.66 -21.63 9.67
N ASP A 36 4.27 -22.78 9.96
CA ASP A 36 5.07 -23.53 8.98
C ASP A 36 4.25 -23.86 7.73
N ALA A 37 2.98 -24.21 7.90
CA ALA A 37 2.06 -24.47 6.80
C ALA A 37 1.89 -23.25 5.88
N SER A 38 1.95 -22.03 6.42
CA SER A 38 1.88 -20.80 5.63
C SER A 38 3.12 -20.60 4.75
N VAL A 39 4.30 -20.95 5.27
CA VAL A 39 5.56 -20.89 4.50
C VAL A 39 5.56 -21.95 3.40
N LEU A 40 5.17 -23.18 3.75
CA LEU A 40 5.08 -24.29 2.80
C LEU A 40 4.13 -23.98 1.64
N ASP A 41 3.00 -23.34 1.91
CA ASP A 41 2.06 -22.91 0.87
C ASP A 41 2.68 -21.90 -0.11
N LEU A 42 3.47 -20.94 0.39
CA LEU A 42 4.19 -20.01 -0.48
C LEU A 42 5.25 -20.73 -1.34
N VAL A 43 5.96 -21.71 -0.76
CA VAL A 43 6.94 -22.54 -1.48
C VAL A 43 6.23 -23.37 -2.56
N GLU A 44 5.13 -24.05 -2.23
CA GLU A 44 4.31 -24.79 -3.21
C GLU A 44 3.84 -23.87 -4.33
N THR A 45 3.29 -22.69 -3.98
CA THR A 45 2.84 -21.69 -4.95
C THR A 45 3.94 -21.29 -5.91
N CYS A 46 5.17 -21.08 -5.42
CA CYS A 46 6.33 -20.74 -6.26
C CYS A 46 6.83 -21.93 -7.10
N ASN A 47 6.67 -23.16 -6.62
CA ASN A 47 7.04 -24.38 -7.34
C ASN A 47 6.04 -24.76 -8.44
N GLU A 48 4.76 -24.35 -8.34
CA GLU A 48 3.77 -24.61 -9.37
C GLU A 48 4.02 -23.85 -10.68
N ASP A 49 4.64 -22.68 -10.62
CA ASP A 49 4.93 -21.88 -11.81
C ASP A 49 6.36 -21.30 -11.70
N MET A 50 7.27 -21.82 -12.52
CA MET A 50 8.68 -21.41 -12.53
C MET A 50 8.88 -19.95 -13.00
N ARG A 51 7.86 -19.31 -13.57
CA ARG A 51 7.88 -17.88 -13.92
C ARG A 51 7.57 -16.96 -12.73
N LEU A 52 7.26 -17.53 -11.54
CA LEU A 52 7.02 -16.73 -10.34
C LEU A 52 8.34 -16.29 -9.72
N GLY A 53 8.53 -14.97 -9.67
CA GLY A 53 9.64 -14.34 -8.94
C GLY A 53 9.36 -14.19 -7.46
N ALA A 54 8.07 -13.98 -7.07
CA ALA A 54 7.67 -13.90 -5.67
C ALA A 54 6.20 -14.31 -5.46
N ALA A 55 5.90 -14.71 -4.22
CA ALA A 55 4.56 -14.97 -3.74
C ALA A 55 4.34 -14.32 -2.36
N CYS A 56 3.19 -13.68 -2.15
CA CYS A 56 2.80 -13.12 -0.86
C CYS A 56 1.58 -13.82 -0.28
N GLY A 57 1.50 -13.84 1.06
CA GLY A 57 0.40 -14.45 1.79
C GLY A 57 -0.75 -13.49 2.10
N ARG A 58 -1.78 -14.03 2.80
CA ARG A 58 -2.92 -13.29 3.34
C ARG A 58 -2.57 -12.73 4.72
N THR A 59 -2.38 -11.43 4.82
CA THR A 59 -2.02 -10.74 6.06
C THR A 59 -3.26 -10.24 6.81
N TYR A 60 -3.37 -10.58 8.10
CA TYR A 60 -4.42 -10.14 9.01
C TYR A 60 -3.89 -9.06 9.95
N PRO A 61 -4.49 -7.86 9.99
CA PRO A 61 -4.11 -6.84 10.95
C PRO A 61 -4.59 -7.21 12.36
N MET A 62 -3.65 -7.20 13.31
CA MET A 62 -3.88 -7.40 14.75
C MET A 62 -3.75 -6.08 15.50
N GLY A 63 -4.40 -5.98 16.65
CA GLY A 63 -4.35 -4.82 17.54
C GLY A 63 -5.33 -4.92 18.67
N LYS A 64 -5.57 -3.81 19.39
CA LYS A 64 -6.53 -3.76 20.50
C LYS A 64 -7.92 -4.23 20.06
N LYS A 65 -8.56 -5.06 20.89
CA LYS A 65 -9.87 -5.69 20.57
C LYS A 65 -10.96 -4.65 20.29
N ILE A 66 -10.99 -3.55 21.05
CA ILE A 66 -11.98 -2.47 20.91
C ILE A 66 -11.25 -1.21 20.47
N ASN A 67 -11.12 -1.04 19.15
CA ASN A 67 -10.47 0.12 18.55
C ASN A 67 -11.00 0.35 17.13
N PRO A 68 -11.67 1.50 16.86
CA PRO A 68 -12.21 1.83 15.54
C PRO A 68 -11.18 1.85 14.42
N ILE A 69 -9.92 2.27 14.72
CA ILE A 69 -8.84 2.32 13.74
C ILE A 69 -8.41 0.91 13.35
N VAL A 70 -8.33 -0.01 14.32
CA VAL A 70 -8.02 -1.41 14.07
C VAL A 70 -9.15 -2.08 13.28
N TRP A 71 -10.41 -1.78 13.60
CA TRP A 71 -11.56 -2.31 12.86
C TRP A 71 -11.61 -1.81 11.43
N PHE A 72 -11.33 -0.51 11.22
CA PHE A 72 -11.17 0.06 9.88
C PHE A 72 -10.13 -0.74 9.07
N GLN A 73 -8.92 -0.94 9.63
CA GLN A 73 -7.85 -1.64 8.96
C GLN A 73 -8.18 -3.12 8.69
N LYS A 74 -8.88 -3.80 9.61
CA LYS A 74 -9.37 -5.17 9.37
C LYS A 74 -10.24 -5.28 8.14
N PHE A 75 -11.19 -4.36 7.96
CA PHE A 75 -12.05 -4.36 6.79
C PHE A 75 -11.30 -3.93 5.52
N GLU A 76 -10.46 -2.89 5.61
CA GLU A 76 -9.64 -2.43 4.49
C GLU A 76 -8.77 -3.56 3.93
N TYR A 77 -8.03 -4.26 4.79
CA TYR A 77 -7.22 -5.41 4.37
C TYR A 77 -8.09 -6.53 3.79
N ALA A 78 -9.20 -6.87 4.44
CA ALA A 78 -10.11 -7.89 3.92
C ALA A 78 -10.57 -7.55 2.50
N LYS A 79 -11.11 -6.36 2.29
CA LYS A 79 -11.59 -5.88 0.98
C LYS A 79 -10.48 -5.92 -0.09
N ASP A 80 -9.28 -5.45 0.24
CA ASP A 80 -8.18 -5.40 -0.71
C ASP A 80 -7.70 -6.79 -1.13
N PHE A 81 -7.59 -7.73 -0.20
CA PHE A 81 -7.20 -9.11 -0.49
C PHE A 81 -8.33 -9.88 -1.20
N TRP A 82 -9.60 -9.67 -0.81
CA TRP A 82 -10.73 -10.35 -1.42
C TRP A 82 -10.90 -9.93 -2.88
N MET A 83 -10.85 -8.64 -3.16
CA MET A 83 -11.23 -8.09 -4.47
C MET A 83 -10.01 -7.72 -5.32
N ILE A 84 -9.13 -6.82 -4.84
CA ILE A 84 -8.09 -6.24 -5.67
C ILE A 84 -6.97 -7.25 -5.95
N LYS A 85 -6.37 -7.83 -4.90
CA LYS A 85 -5.27 -8.80 -5.09
C LYS A 85 -5.73 -10.07 -5.79
N SER A 86 -6.92 -10.57 -5.48
CA SER A 86 -7.49 -11.74 -6.15
C SER A 86 -7.72 -11.48 -7.64
N ALA A 87 -8.26 -10.31 -8.01
CA ALA A 87 -8.43 -9.93 -9.39
C ALA A 87 -7.10 -9.79 -10.13
N GLN A 88 -6.13 -9.06 -9.56
CA GLN A 88 -4.78 -8.91 -10.12
C GLN A 88 -4.11 -10.27 -10.35
N ASN A 89 -4.27 -11.20 -9.42
CA ASN A 89 -3.71 -12.55 -9.53
C ASN A 89 -4.27 -13.34 -10.72
N ILE A 90 -5.53 -13.10 -11.09
CA ILE A 90 -6.21 -13.78 -12.21
C ILE A 90 -5.89 -13.13 -13.55
N ILE A 91 -5.97 -11.79 -13.63
CA ILE A 91 -5.84 -11.08 -14.92
C ILE A 91 -4.39 -10.76 -15.30
N GLY A 92 -3.45 -10.86 -14.33
CA GLY A 92 -2.05 -10.52 -14.58
C GLY A 92 -1.13 -10.93 -13.45
N SER A 93 -0.59 -9.96 -12.73
CA SER A 93 0.34 -10.10 -11.61
C SER A 93 -0.10 -9.21 -10.46
N VAL A 94 0.10 -9.61 -9.21
CA VAL A 94 -0.05 -8.66 -8.10
C VAL A 94 1.03 -7.59 -8.21
N MET A 95 0.68 -6.34 -7.89
CA MET A 95 1.60 -5.21 -8.03
C MET A 95 2.62 -5.12 -6.89
N CYS A 96 2.34 -5.78 -5.77
CA CYS A 96 3.19 -5.76 -4.60
C CYS A 96 3.08 -7.06 -3.80
N CYS A 97 4.24 -7.64 -3.51
CA CYS A 97 4.44 -8.63 -2.47
C CYS A 97 5.01 -7.87 -1.26
N PRO A 98 4.21 -7.60 -0.20
CA PRO A 98 4.64 -6.76 0.90
C PRO A 98 5.82 -7.38 1.64
N GLY A 99 6.79 -6.55 2.05
CA GLY A 99 7.97 -7.00 2.79
C GLY A 99 7.66 -7.69 4.12
N CYS A 100 6.43 -7.52 4.64
CA CYS A 100 6.03 -8.12 5.89
C CYS A 100 5.90 -9.65 5.86
N PHE A 101 5.44 -10.26 4.75
CA PHE A 101 5.41 -11.73 4.59
C PHE A 101 5.33 -12.10 3.12
N SER A 102 6.49 -12.31 2.51
CA SER A 102 6.60 -12.68 1.09
C SER A 102 7.79 -13.60 0.86
N LEU A 103 7.61 -14.56 -0.05
CA LEU A 103 8.65 -15.49 -0.48
C LEU A 103 9.17 -15.05 -1.85
N TYR A 104 10.47 -14.88 -1.97
CA TYR A 104 11.16 -14.45 -3.18
C TYR A 104 12.05 -15.56 -3.72
N ARG A 105 12.00 -15.82 -5.03
CA ARG A 105 12.92 -16.71 -5.71
C ARG A 105 14.29 -16.03 -5.82
N VAL A 106 15.36 -16.71 -5.37
CA VAL A 106 16.72 -16.15 -5.34
C VAL A 106 17.20 -15.72 -6.72
N LYS A 107 16.93 -16.52 -7.75
CA LYS A 107 17.25 -16.19 -9.14
C LYS A 107 16.62 -14.86 -9.58
N ALA A 108 15.36 -14.64 -9.24
CA ALA A 108 14.66 -13.39 -9.57
C ALA A 108 15.21 -12.19 -8.79
N LEU A 109 15.56 -12.37 -7.49
CA LEU A 109 16.21 -11.34 -6.69
C LEU A 109 17.58 -10.98 -7.24
N ALA A 110 18.43 -11.97 -7.51
CA ALA A 110 19.78 -11.77 -8.00
C ALA A 110 19.79 -10.95 -9.31
N GLY A 111 18.81 -11.19 -10.19
CA GLY A 111 18.67 -10.46 -11.45
C GLY A 111 18.33 -8.97 -11.30
N VAL A 112 17.85 -8.51 -10.12
CA VAL A 112 17.45 -7.12 -9.90
C VAL A 112 18.24 -6.40 -8.81
N MET A 113 19.06 -7.13 -8.05
CA MET A 113 19.72 -6.63 -6.84
C MET A 113 20.64 -5.43 -7.09
N ASN A 114 21.34 -5.41 -8.22
CA ASN A 114 22.22 -4.30 -8.59
C ASN A 114 21.45 -2.98 -8.75
N LEU A 115 20.26 -3.02 -9.35
CA LEU A 115 19.40 -1.85 -9.51
C LEU A 115 18.68 -1.48 -8.21
N TYR A 116 18.28 -2.50 -7.45
CA TYR A 116 17.63 -2.30 -6.17
C TYR A 116 18.53 -1.57 -5.17
N SER A 117 19.83 -1.91 -5.16
CA SER A 117 20.83 -1.31 -4.26
C SER A 117 21.41 0.02 -4.74
N GLU A 118 20.99 0.53 -5.91
CA GLU A 118 21.44 1.84 -6.36
C GLU A 118 21.04 2.95 -5.40
N PRO A 119 21.95 3.88 -5.07
CA PRO A 119 21.64 4.99 -4.18
C PRO A 119 20.58 5.92 -4.77
N THR A 120 19.96 6.71 -3.89
CA THR A 120 18.98 7.74 -4.25
C THR A 120 19.67 8.90 -4.95
N MET A 121 19.44 9.07 -6.25
CA MET A 121 20.06 10.11 -7.08
C MET A 121 19.12 11.30 -7.34
N GLU A 122 17.82 11.10 -7.18
CA GLU A 122 16.80 12.14 -7.34
C GLU A 122 15.89 12.20 -6.11
N ALA A 123 15.32 13.37 -5.82
CA ALA A 123 14.41 13.52 -4.67
C ALA A 123 13.17 12.59 -4.74
N GLY A 124 12.71 12.24 -5.95
CA GLY A 124 11.61 11.31 -6.15
C GLY A 124 11.93 9.86 -5.79
N ASP A 125 13.20 9.47 -5.87
CA ASP A 125 13.67 8.11 -5.59
C ASP A 125 13.43 7.70 -4.14
N VAL A 126 13.39 8.66 -3.20
CA VAL A 126 13.06 8.40 -1.78
C VAL A 126 11.75 7.65 -1.63
N PHE A 127 10.75 7.95 -2.47
CA PHE A 127 9.42 7.34 -2.36
C PHE A 127 9.33 6.00 -3.07
N THR A 128 10.20 5.74 -4.04
CA THR A 128 10.30 4.45 -4.70
C THR A 128 11.27 3.51 -3.99
N LYS A 129 12.49 3.98 -3.69
CA LYS A 129 13.59 3.15 -3.20
C LYS A 129 13.59 3.01 -1.67
N ASP A 130 13.40 4.12 -0.92
CA ASP A 130 13.53 4.08 0.54
C ASP A 130 12.21 3.76 1.26
N THR A 131 11.12 4.47 0.91
CA THR A 131 9.84 4.30 1.63
C THR A 131 8.88 3.33 0.97
N GLY A 132 9.19 2.84 -0.23
CA GLY A 132 8.42 1.91 -1.04
C GLY A 132 9.26 0.75 -1.59
N GLU A 133 10.22 0.32 -0.83
CA GLU A 133 11.24 -0.66 -1.19
C GLU A 133 10.67 -2.00 -1.67
N ASP A 134 9.59 -2.47 -1.05
CA ASP A 134 8.89 -3.70 -1.42
C ASP A 134 8.19 -3.58 -2.79
N ARG A 135 7.55 -2.43 -3.06
CA ARG A 135 6.94 -2.14 -4.37
C ARG A 135 8.01 -1.95 -5.45
N TRP A 136 9.10 -1.27 -5.10
CA TRP A 136 10.23 -1.08 -6.00
C TRP A 136 10.83 -2.42 -6.42
N MET A 137 11.11 -3.31 -5.47
CA MET A 137 11.56 -4.68 -5.73
C MET A 137 10.62 -5.42 -6.68
N CYS A 138 9.31 -5.36 -6.42
CA CYS A 138 8.30 -5.99 -7.26
C CYS A 138 8.27 -5.42 -8.68
N THR A 139 8.40 -4.09 -8.83
CA THR A 139 8.45 -3.42 -10.13
C THR A 139 9.66 -3.87 -10.94
N LEU A 140 10.84 -3.95 -10.33
CA LEU A 140 12.06 -4.43 -10.97
C LEU A 140 11.92 -5.89 -11.45
N MET A 141 11.34 -6.75 -10.60
CA MET A 141 11.09 -8.16 -10.99
C MET A 141 10.13 -8.24 -12.18
N MET A 142 9.04 -7.46 -12.18
CA MET A 142 8.10 -7.43 -13.30
C MET A 142 8.76 -6.92 -14.59
N LEU A 143 9.67 -5.94 -14.52
CA LEU A 143 10.47 -5.46 -15.65
C LEU A 143 11.38 -6.53 -16.23
N ARG A 144 11.85 -7.47 -15.42
CA ARG A 144 12.62 -8.66 -15.85
C ARG A 144 11.74 -9.80 -16.35
N GLY A 145 10.43 -9.64 -16.41
CA GLY A 145 9.50 -10.65 -16.92
C GLY A 145 8.97 -11.63 -15.87
N TRP A 146 9.35 -11.46 -14.60
CA TRP A 146 8.84 -12.28 -13.52
C TRP A 146 7.39 -11.94 -13.19
N LYS A 147 6.61 -12.96 -12.83
CA LYS A 147 5.25 -12.84 -12.33
C LYS A 147 5.25 -12.86 -10.80
N LEU A 148 4.34 -12.11 -10.20
CA LEU A 148 4.11 -12.09 -8.76
C LEU A 148 2.72 -12.65 -8.47
N ARG A 149 2.57 -13.44 -7.40
CA ARG A 149 1.32 -14.11 -7.05
C ARG A 149 0.92 -13.85 -5.60
N TYR A 150 -0.36 -13.83 -5.36
CA TYR A 150 -0.99 -13.88 -4.04
C TYR A 150 -1.50 -15.29 -3.75
N SER A 151 -1.25 -15.81 -2.53
CA SER A 151 -1.83 -17.05 -2.03
C SER A 151 -2.70 -16.79 -0.79
N THR A 152 -3.94 -17.29 -0.84
CA THR A 152 -4.89 -17.20 0.28
C THR A 152 -4.48 -18.12 1.44
N PHE A 153 -3.67 -19.15 1.20
CA PHE A 153 -3.31 -20.16 2.19
C PHE A 153 -2.06 -19.79 2.99
N GLY A 154 -1.20 -18.91 2.46
CA GLY A 154 -0.07 -18.34 3.18
C GLY A 154 -0.54 -17.35 4.26
N VAL A 155 -1.28 -17.84 5.26
CA VAL A 155 -1.91 -17.01 6.31
C VAL A 155 -0.87 -16.47 7.27
N ASN A 156 -0.92 -15.17 7.49
CA ASN A 156 -0.05 -14.49 8.46
C ASN A 156 -0.79 -13.32 9.13
N SER A 157 -0.25 -12.81 10.22
CA SER A 157 -0.82 -11.66 10.93
C SER A 157 0.26 -10.74 11.49
N THR A 158 -0.01 -9.44 11.53
CA THR A 158 0.90 -8.40 12.00
C THR A 158 0.18 -7.36 12.84
N TYR A 159 0.90 -6.68 13.70
CA TYR A 159 0.35 -5.55 14.45
C TYR A 159 0.16 -4.35 13.55
N CYS A 160 -1.04 -3.78 13.58
CA CYS A 160 -1.37 -2.54 12.88
C CYS A 160 -1.39 -1.35 13.85
N PRO A 161 -1.24 -0.10 13.36
CA PRO A 161 -1.40 1.09 14.18
C PRO A 161 -2.72 1.09 14.95
N ASP A 162 -2.66 1.33 16.27
CA ASP A 162 -3.82 1.44 17.14
C ASP A 162 -4.08 2.88 17.62
N THR A 163 -3.26 3.82 17.21
CA THR A 163 -3.48 5.26 17.41
C THR A 163 -3.68 5.98 16.06
N ILE A 164 -4.48 7.06 16.06
CA ILE A 164 -4.69 7.87 14.84
C ILE A 164 -3.35 8.48 14.37
N GLU A 165 -2.46 8.84 15.27
CA GLU A 165 -1.18 9.45 14.94
C GLU A 165 -0.28 8.51 14.14
N GLU A 166 -0.09 7.29 14.64
CA GLU A 166 0.67 6.25 13.95
C GLU A 166 0.03 5.88 12.62
N PHE A 167 -1.29 5.79 12.59
CA PHE A 167 -2.05 5.54 11.39
C PHE A 167 -1.82 6.61 10.32
N ILE A 168 -1.92 7.91 10.65
CA ILE A 168 -1.67 9.02 9.73
C ILE A 168 -0.24 8.96 9.17
N LYS A 169 0.76 8.72 10.03
CA LYS A 169 2.18 8.63 9.64
C LYS A 169 2.43 7.44 8.70
N GLN A 170 1.87 6.27 9.02
CA GLN A 170 1.96 5.08 8.17
C GLN A 170 1.32 5.33 6.80
N ARG A 171 0.11 5.89 6.76
CA ARG A 171 -0.63 6.15 5.52
C ARG A 171 0.04 7.21 4.65
N ARG A 172 0.65 8.25 5.25
CA ARG A 172 1.46 9.21 4.50
C ARG A 172 2.52 8.48 3.67
N ARG A 173 3.30 7.60 4.28
CA ARG A 173 4.35 6.82 3.62
C ARG A 173 3.76 5.95 2.50
N TRP A 174 2.72 5.20 2.78
CA TRP A 174 2.12 4.29 1.81
C TRP A 174 1.52 5.01 0.60
N ILE A 175 0.83 6.12 0.81
CA ILE A 175 0.24 6.91 -0.27
C ILE A 175 1.33 7.46 -1.19
N LEU A 176 2.40 8.05 -0.65
CA LEU A 176 3.49 8.61 -1.46
C LEU A 176 4.23 7.53 -2.24
N SER A 177 4.53 6.41 -1.59
CA SER A 177 5.16 5.25 -2.21
C SER A 177 4.29 4.64 -3.32
N ASP A 178 2.99 4.51 -3.08
CA ASP A 178 2.05 3.95 -4.05
C ASP A 178 1.96 4.81 -5.32
N PHE A 179 1.87 6.14 -5.16
CA PHE A 179 1.91 7.07 -6.28
C PHE A 179 3.22 7.00 -7.05
N ALA A 180 4.36 7.05 -6.36
CA ALA A 180 5.68 7.05 -7.00
C ALA A 180 5.94 5.76 -7.79
N ASN A 181 5.66 4.59 -7.17
CA ASN A 181 5.82 3.30 -7.85
C ASN A 181 4.82 3.09 -8.98
N SER A 182 3.57 3.57 -8.85
CA SER A 182 2.59 3.52 -9.95
C SER A 182 3.04 4.35 -11.15
N LEU A 183 3.54 5.56 -10.92
CA LEU A 183 4.10 6.39 -11.98
C LEU A 183 5.31 5.71 -12.65
N MET A 184 6.17 5.04 -11.88
CA MET A 184 7.29 4.29 -12.40
C MET A 184 6.83 3.12 -13.30
N VAL A 185 5.79 2.39 -12.89
CA VAL A 185 5.17 1.33 -13.71
C VAL A 185 4.66 1.90 -15.03
N PHE A 186 3.91 3.01 -15.01
CA PHE A 186 3.38 3.61 -16.25
C PHE A 186 4.47 4.16 -17.15
N ARG A 187 5.51 4.76 -16.60
CA ARG A 187 6.66 5.24 -17.36
C ARG A 187 7.38 4.11 -18.10
N ASN A 188 7.44 2.93 -17.48
CA ASN A 188 8.08 1.75 -18.05
C ASN A 188 7.08 0.78 -18.73
N MET A 189 5.83 1.18 -18.92
CA MET A 189 4.77 0.32 -19.47
C MET A 189 5.13 -0.32 -20.83
N PRO A 190 5.75 0.39 -21.79
CA PRO A 190 6.15 -0.24 -23.06
C PRO A 190 7.13 -1.41 -22.87
N GLN A 191 8.05 -1.29 -21.91
CA GLN A 191 8.98 -2.36 -21.58
C GLN A 191 8.26 -3.52 -20.89
N LEU A 192 7.40 -3.24 -19.91
CA LEU A 192 6.60 -4.24 -19.20
C LEU A 192 5.74 -5.08 -20.15
N ILE A 193 5.08 -4.45 -21.12
CA ILE A 193 4.28 -5.15 -22.12
C ILE A 193 5.13 -6.07 -23.00
N ARG A 194 6.36 -5.66 -23.33
CA ARG A 194 7.27 -6.46 -24.16
C ARG A 194 7.94 -7.60 -23.40
N SER A 195 8.36 -7.36 -22.16
CA SER A 195 9.14 -8.31 -21.36
C SER A 195 8.27 -9.28 -20.57
N ASN A 196 7.03 -8.92 -20.26
CA ASN A 196 6.19 -9.67 -19.33
C ASN A 196 4.81 -9.99 -19.91
N GLY A 197 4.60 -11.25 -20.32
CA GLY A 197 3.33 -11.72 -20.88
C GLY A 197 2.11 -11.60 -19.96
N CYS A 198 2.29 -11.21 -18.68
CA CYS A 198 1.19 -10.91 -17.76
C CYS A 198 0.55 -9.53 -18.02
N PHE A 199 1.23 -8.62 -18.73
CA PHE A 199 0.74 -7.27 -19.04
C PHE A 199 -0.14 -7.27 -20.30
N SER A 200 -1.29 -7.95 -20.24
CA SER A 200 -2.33 -7.88 -21.25
C SER A 200 -2.96 -6.48 -21.31
N LEU A 201 -3.60 -6.14 -22.43
CA LEU A 201 -4.32 -4.87 -22.59
C LEU A 201 -5.37 -4.66 -21.48
N ILE A 202 -6.12 -5.69 -21.12
CA ILE A 202 -7.13 -5.64 -20.05
C ILE A 202 -6.46 -5.32 -18.70
N TYR A 203 -5.33 -5.94 -18.41
CA TYR A 203 -4.61 -5.69 -17.17
C TYR A 203 -4.03 -4.28 -17.11
N VAL A 204 -3.45 -3.79 -18.22
CA VAL A 204 -2.93 -2.41 -18.32
C VAL A 204 -4.05 -1.39 -18.14
N LEU A 205 -5.20 -1.57 -18.80
CA LEU A 205 -6.37 -0.69 -18.65
C LEU A 205 -6.91 -0.71 -17.22
N TYR A 206 -6.93 -1.87 -16.57
CA TYR A 206 -7.34 -2.00 -15.18
C TYR A 206 -6.39 -1.24 -14.23
N LEU A 207 -5.07 -1.38 -14.39
CA LEU A 207 -4.08 -0.65 -13.58
C LEU A 207 -4.20 0.87 -13.81
N LEU A 208 -4.35 1.29 -15.05
CA LEU A 208 -4.52 2.70 -15.41
C LEU A 208 -5.79 3.27 -14.75
N GLN A 209 -6.89 2.54 -14.81
CA GLN A 209 -8.14 2.96 -14.17
C GLN A 209 -7.99 3.04 -12.65
N LEU A 210 -7.38 2.06 -11.99
CA LEU A 210 -7.12 2.10 -10.55
C LEU A 210 -6.29 3.32 -10.16
N PHE A 211 -5.26 3.63 -10.94
CA PHE A 211 -4.44 4.82 -10.70
C PHE A 211 -5.27 6.10 -10.78
N PHE A 212 -6.08 6.27 -11.82
CA PHE A 212 -6.94 7.45 -11.95
C PHE A 212 -8.01 7.53 -10.86
N ILE A 213 -8.59 6.40 -10.45
CA ILE A 213 -9.53 6.37 -9.32
C ILE A 213 -8.87 6.92 -8.05
N VAL A 214 -7.64 6.48 -7.74
CA VAL A 214 -6.91 6.96 -6.55
C VAL A 214 -6.47 8.42 -6.71
N PHE A 215 -5.97 8.80 -7.89
CA PHE A 215 -5.48 10.15 -8.17
C PHE A 215 -6.60 11.21 -8.14
N LEU A 216 -7.79 10.86 -8.61
CA LEU A 216 -8.97 11.73 -8.64
C LEU A 216 -9.90 11.52 -7.42
N SER A 217 -9.51 10.68 -6.47
CA SER A 217 -10.32 10.38 -5.30
C SER A 217 -10.63 11.60 -4.42
N PRO A 218 -9.76 12.62 -4.26
CA PRO A 218 -10.11 13.81 -3.51
C PRO A 218 -11.31 14.55 -4.11
N GLY A 219 -11.30 14.79 -5.41
CA GLY A 219 -12.39 15.46 -6.10
C GLY A 219 -13.70 14.64 -6.11
N SER A 220 -13.59 13.33 -6.36
CA SER A 220 -14.74 12.42 -6.30
C SER A 220 -15.38 12.41 -4.91
N THR A 221 -14.57 12.45 -3.85
CA THR A 221 -15.06 12.49 -2.46
C THR A 221 -15.73 13.84 -2.13
N VAL A 222 -15.19 14.95 -2.66
CA VAL A 222 -15.85 16.27 -2.53
C VAL A 222 -17.25 16.22 -3.14
N VAL A 223 -17.39 15.73 -4.37
CA VAL A 223 -18.71 15.63 -5.04
C VAL A 223 -19.65 14.73 -4.26
N MET A 224 -19.19 13.53 -3.86
CA MET A 224 -20.02 12.60 -3.09
C MET A 224 -20.52 13.23 -1.78
N LEU A 225 -19.66 13.98 -1.09
CA LEU A 225 -20.02 14.65 0.17
C LEU A 225 -21.01 15.78 -0.08
N THR A 226 -20.80 16.60 -1.11
CA THR A 226 -21.65 17.76 -1.40
C THR A 226 -23.00 17.36 -1.96
N VAL A 227 -23.08 16.38 -2.84
CA VAL A 227 -24.38 15.80 -3.30
C VAL A 227 -25.14 15.18 -2.13
N GLY A 228 -24.45 14.41 -1.27
CA GLY A 228 -25.10 13.83 -0.10
C GLY A 228 -25.57 14.87 0.92
N LEU A 229 -24.84 15.96 1.12
CA LEU A 229 -25.27 17.08 1.96
C LEU A 229 -26.43 17.85 1.35
N GLU A 230 -26.46 18.07 0.03
CA GLU A 230 -27.60 18.65 -0.67
C GLU A 230 -28.88 17.88 -0.37
N MET A 231 -28.84 16.55 -0.45
CA MET A 231 -30.00 15.69 -0.13
C MET A 231 -30.42 15.78 1.33
N LEU A 232 -29.50 16.04 2.27
CA LEU A 232 -29.81 16.10 3.71
C LEU A 232 -30.32 17.44 4.19
N ILE A 233 -29.76 18.55 3.69
CA ILE A 233 -29.99 19.90 4.20
C ILE A 233 -30.63 20.85 3.18
N ASN A 234 -31.00 20.37 1.99
CA ASN A 234 -31.52 21.13 0.85
C ASN A 234 -30.68 22.36 0.46
N ALA A 235 -29.37 22.30 0.66
CA ALA A 235 -28.48 23.35 0.24
C ALA A 235 -27.92 23.02 -1.17
N PRO A 236 -28.04 23.94 -2.16
CA PRO A 236 -27.69 23.64 -3.54
C PRO A 236 -26.22 23.20 -3.71
N PHE A 237 -25.99 22.15 -4.51
CA PHE A 237 -24.67 21.62 -4.88
C PHE A 237 -23.70 22.71 -5.34
N ILE A 238 -24.20 23.65 -6.18
CA ILE A 238 -23.43 24.75 -6.74
C ILE A 238 -22.86 25.71 -5.68
N ILE A 239 -23.48 25.78 -4.49
CA ILE A 239 -23.02 26.60 -3.35
C ILE A 239 -22.11 25.76 -2.44
N LEU A 240 -22.48 24.54 -2.15
CA LEU A 240 -21.73 23.68 -1.23
C LEU A 240 -20.36 23.28 -1.77
N THR A 241 -20.27 22.94 -3.05
CA THR A 241 -19.04 22.45 -3.65
C THR A 241 -17.86 23.44 -3.59
N PRO A 242 -18.02 24.74 -3.99
CA PRO A 242 -16.96 25.71 -3.83
C PRO A 242 -16.54 25.93 -2.37
N ILE A 243 -17.47 25.90 -1.43
CA ILE A 243 -17.19 26.07 0.01
C ILE A 243 -16.30 24.91 0.48
N VAL A 244 -16.65 23.68 0.14
CA VAL A 244 -15.87 22.50 0.51
C VAL A 244 -14.49 22.53 -0.12
N ILE A 245 -14.36 22.91 -1.40
CA ILE A 245 -13.06 23.08 -2.08
C ILE A 245 -12.20 24.10 -1.35
N VAL A 246 -12.75 25.29 -1.01
CA VAL A 246 -12.00 26.33 -0.29
C VAL A 246 -11.51 25.86 1.07
N LEU A 247 -12.36 25.11 1.81
CA LEU A 247 -11.96 24.52 3.10
C LEU A 247 -10.80 23.55 2.96
N PHE A 248 -10.77 22.74 1.87
CA PHE A 248 -9.65 21.83 1.62
C PHE A 248 -8.36 22.52 1.16
N ILE A 249 -8.48 23.58 0.36
CA ILE A 249 -7.33 24.42 0.02
C ILE A 249 -6.75 25.05 1.30
N ALA A 250 -7.61 25.60 2.16
CA ALA A 250 -7.21 26.16 3.45
C ALA A 250 -6.53 25.09 4.34
N TYR A 251 -7.08 23.88 4.41
CA TYR A 251 -6.45 22.76 5.10
C TYR A 251 -5.05 22.45 4.56
N GLY A 252 -4.88 22.38 3.23
CA GLY A 252 -3.58 22.16 2.60
C GLY A 252 -2.56 23.26 2.93
N ILE A 253 -2.98 24.53 2.88
CA ILE A 253 -2.13 25.68 3.27
C ILE A 253 -1.71 25.58 4.73
N LEU A 254 -2.63 25.21 5.64
CA LEU A 254 -2.34 25.02 7.06
C LEU A 254 -1.37 23.85 7.26
N CYS A 255 -1.54 22.73 6.55
CA CYS A 255 -0.61 21.59 6.61
C CYS A 255 0.81 21.95 6.16
N VAL A 256 0.98 22.88 5.21
CA VAL A 256 2.32 23.34 4.81
C VAL A 256 2.95 24.27 5.84
N ARG A 257 2.13 25.03 6.61
CA ARG A 257 2.62 26.08 7.51
C ARG A 257 2.76 25.69 8.97
N LEU A 258 1.96 24.75 9.42
CA LEU A 258 1.94 24.32 10.82
C LEU A 258 3.08 23.33 11.12
N SER A 259 3.47 23.24 12.39
CA SER A 259 4.37 22.20 12.89
C SER A 259 3.70 20.83 12.85
N SER A 260 4.48 19.74 12.71
CA SER A 260 3.97 18.36 12.60
C SER A 260 2.95 17.97 13.69
N PRO A 261 3.15 18.27 15.00
CA PRO A 261 2.14 17.98 16.01
C PRO A 261 0.81 18.73 15.79
N SER A 262 0.88 20.00 15.39
CA SER A 262 -0.32 20.83 15.13
C SER A 262 -1.07 20.36 13.89
N GLN A 263 -0.36 19.94 12.83
CA GLN A 263 -0.95 19.32 11.64
C GLN A 263 -1.73 18.05 12.00
N ILE A 264 -1.15 17.18 12.83
CA ILE A 264 -1.80 15.93 13.26
C ILE A 264 -3.07 16.23 14.05
N GLN A 265 -3.07 17.21 14.94
CA GLN A 265 -4.28 17.60 15.70
C GLN A 265 -5.37 18.16 14.77
N LEU A 266 -5.00 19.02 13.83
CA LEU A 266 -5.91 19.54 12.82
C LEU A 266 -6.50 18.39 11.97
N THR A 267 -5.66 17.48 11.52
CA THR A 267 -6.07 16.32 10.73
C THR A 267 -7.04 15.44 11.50
N LYS A 268 -6.78 15.16 12.79
CA LYS A 268 -7.70 14.41 13.67
C LYS A 268 -9.08 15.08 13.75
N LEU A 269 -9.10 16.39 13.95
CA LEU A 269 -10.36 17.14 14.02
C LEU A 269 -11.14 17.04 12.70
N CYS A 270 -10.46 17.28 11.56
CA CYS A 270 -11.07 17.14 10.24
C CYS A 270 -11.56 15.71 9.96
N MET A 271 -10.82 14.68 10.37
CA MET A 271 -11.24 13.28 10.24
C MET A 271 -12.56 12.99 10.96
N VAL A 272 -12.73 13.52 12.17
CA VAL A 272 -13.97 13.32 12.94
C VAL A 272 -15.13 14.06 12.28
N ILE A 273 -14.96 15.32 11.91
CA ILE A 273 -16.02 16.12 11.28
C ILE A 273 -16.47 15.47 9.96
N LEU A 274 -15.52 15.13 9.11
CA LEU A 274 -15.82 14.50 7.82
C LEU A 274 -16.41 13.10 7.97
N GLY A 275 -15.93 12.33 8.95
CA GLY A 275 -16.47 11.02 9.25
C GLY A 275 -17.92 11.06 9.71
N LEU A 276 -18.28 12.01 10.57
CA LEU A 276 -19.66 12.25 10.99
C LEU A 276 -20.52 12.70 9.80
N SER A 277 -20.05 13.66 9.00
CA SER A 277 -20.76 14.12 7.80
C SER A 277 -21.03 12.98 6.84
N MET A 278 -20.03 12.12 6.56
CA MET A 278 -20.18 10.97 5.68
C MET A 278 -21.15 9.92 6.24
N SER A 279 -21.10 9.68 7.55
CA SER A 279 -22.03 8.76 8.19
C SER A 279 -23.48 9.25 8.04
N CYS A 280 -23.72 10.54 8.21
CA CYS A 280 -25.03 11.15 7.96
C CYS A 280 -25.45 11.00 6.49
N VAL A 281 -24.55 11.27 5.54
CA VAL A 281 -24.81 11.12 4.10
C VAL A 281 -25.19 9.67 3.76
N VAL A 282 -24.43 8.68 4.25
CA VAL A 282 -24.72 7.26 3.96
C VAL A 282 -26.03 6.79 4.57
N VAL A 283 -26.33 7.21 5.81
CA VAL A 283 -27.62 6.90 6.45
C VAL A 283 -28.77 7.58 5.71
N GLY A 284 -28.62 8.85 5.34
CA GLY A 284 -29.62 9.58 4.57
C GLY A 284 -29.87 8.95 3.20
N ALA A 285 -28.82 8.60 2.47
CA ALA A 285 -28.91 7.90 1.20
C ALA A 285 -29.59 6.53 1.33
N ALA A 286 -29.27 5.77 2.38
CA ALA A 286 -29.92 4.48 2.64
C ALA A 286 -31.42 4.64 2.91
N ILE A 287 -31.82 5.63 3.72
CA ILE A 287 -33.23 5.93 3.99
C ILE A 287 -33.95 6.34 2.69
N TYR A 288 -33.32 7.21 1.89
CA TYR A 288 -33.86 7.65 0.61
C TYR A 288 -34.10 6.46 -0.34
N VAL A 289 -33.09 5.63 -0.55
CA VAL A 289 -33.19 4.45 -1.44
C VAL A 289 -34.25 3.46 -0.96
N ILE A 290 -34.32 3.20 0.36
CA ILE A 290 -35.34 2.28 0.90
C ILE A 290 -36.75 2.85 0.70
N ARG A 291 -36.93 4.14 0.97
CA ARG A 291 -38.22 4.81 0.80
C ARG A 291 -38.65 4.77 -0.67
N ASP A 292 -37.77 5.13 -1.57
CA ASP A 292 -38.05 5.21 -3.00
C ASP A 292 -38.35 3.83 -3.56
N LEU A 293 -37.58 2.81 -3.21
CA LEU A 293 -37.84 1.42 -3.58
C LEU A 293 -39.21 0.92 -3.07
N VAL A 294 -39.61 1.30 -1.85
CA VAL A 294 -40.91 0.93 -1.30
C VAL A 294 -42.05 1.60 -2.10
N ILE A 295 -41.90 2.87 -2.48
CA ILE A 295 -42.87 3.60 -3.28
C ILE A 295 -42.98 2.97 -4.66
N ASP A 296 -41.86 2.71 -5.35
CA ASP A 296 -41.82 2.10 -6.68
C ASP A 296 -42.47 0.72 -6.71
N VAL A 297 -42.25 -0.08 -5.66
CA VAL A 297 -42.90 -1.40 -5.51
C VAL A 297 -44.39 -1.26 -5.30
N MET A 298 -44.83 -0.25 -4.55
CA MET A 298 -46.28 0.00 -4.29
C MET A 298 -47.02 0.55 -5.51
N GLU A 299 -46.32 1.30 -6.37
CA GLU A 299 -46.90 1.95 -7.55
C GLU A 299 -46.70 1.11 -8.85
N ASP A 300 -46.06 -0.06 -8.74
CA ASP A 300 -45.69 -0.94 -9.88
C ASP A 300 -44.85 -0.23 -10.98
N THR A 301 -44.06 0.77 -10.56
CA THR A 301 -43.28 1.68 -11.41
C THR A 301 -41.78 1.43 -11.31
N LEU A 302 -41.34 0.23 -10.91
CA LEU A 302 -39.92 -0.10 -10.69
C LEU A 302 -39.02 0.45 -11.80
N GLN A 303 -38.26 1.52 -11.48
CA GLN A 303 -37.20 2.05 -12.32
C GLN A 303 -35.83 1.64 -11.73
N PRO A 304 -35.29 0.47 -12.10
CA PRO A 304 -34.09 -0.10 -11.46
C PRO A 304 -32.81 0.71 -11.70
N GLN A 305 -32.85 1.73 -12.58
CA GLN A 305 -31.64 2.39 -13.06
C GLN A 305 -31.00 3.31 -12.01
N GLU A 306 -31.79 3.98 -11.18
CA GLU A 306 -31.27 5.00 -10.23
C GLU A 306 -30.55 4.37 -9.02
N HIS A 307 -31.01 3.20 -8.59
CA HIS A 307 -30.48 2.53 -7.39
C HIS A 307 -29.46 1.44 -7.71
N PHE A 308 -29.34 1.06 -9.01
CA PHE A 308 -28.51 -0.09 -9.44
C PHE A 308 -27.06 0.01 -8.96
N ILE A 309 -26.43 1.18 -9.05
CA ILE A 309 -25.02 1.36 -8.67
C ILE A 309 -24.81 1.13 -7.17
N LEU A 310 -25.67 1.72 -6.33
CA LEU A 310 -25.58 1.57 -4.87
C LEU A 310 -25.84 0.12 -4.44
N VAL A 311 -26.85 -0.49 -5.02
CA VAL A 311 -27.21 -1.90 -4.77
C VAL A 311 -26.09 -2.82 -5.26
N ALA A 312 -25.50 -2.56 -6.43
CA ALA A 312 -24.41 -3.34 -6.96
C ALA A 312 -23.15 -3.25 -6.10
N LEU A 313 -22.76 -2.03 -5.68
CA LEU A 313 -21.60 -1.82 -4.82
C LEU A 313 -21.80 -2.50 -3.45
N THR A 314 -22.95 -2.27 -2.80
CA THR A 314 -23.26 -2.87 -1.51
C THR A 314 -23.38 -4.38 -1.62
N GLY A 315 -24.13 -4.86 -2.60
CA GLY A 315 -24.34 -6.29 -2.87
C GLY A 315 -23.02 -7.04 -3.15
N SER A 316 -22.06 -6.37 -3.81
CA SER A 316 -20.76 -6.99 -4.06
C SER A 316 -19.93 -7.22 -2.80
N LEU A 317 -20.02 -6.32 -1.80
CA LEU A 317 -19.36 -6.52 -0.51
C LEU A 317 -19.98 -7.70 0.26
N PHE A 318 -21.31 -7.84 0.24
CA PHE A 318 -21.99 -9.01 0.79
C PHE A 318 -21.61 -10.28 0.05
N TYR A 319 -21.59 -10.23 -1.29
CA TYR A 319 -21.15 -11.35 -2.11
C TYR A 319 -19.70 -11.75 -1.82
N ALA A 320 -18.80 -10.78 -1.70
CA ALA A 320 -17.41 -11.03 -1.31
C ALA A 320 -17.33 -11.69 0.08
N ALA A 321 -18.12 -11.23 1.05
CA ALA A 321 -18.18 -11.83 2.38
C ALA A 321 -18.70 -13.28 2.36
N ILE A 322 -19.71 -13.58 1.53
CA ILE A 322 -20.22 -14.95 1.33
C ILE A 322 -19.14 -15.87 0.76
N LEU A 323 -18.34 -15.38 -0.20
CA LEU A 323 -17.21 -16.15 -0.76
C LEU A 323 -16.06 -16.34 0.24
N HIS A 324 -16.02 -15.54 1.33
CA HIS A 324 -14.99 -15.63 2.38
C HIS A 324 -15.60 -15.91 3.77
N PRO A 325 -16.26 -17.06 3.99
CA PRO A 325 -17.07 -17.30 5.18
C PRO A 325 -16.28 -17.23 6.51
N ARG A 326 -14.97 -17.51 6.49
CA ARG A 326 -14.12 -17.38 7.68
C ARG A 326 -13.85 -15.94 8.10
N GLU A 327 -14.03 -14.99 7.19
CA GLU A 327 -13.72 -13.58 7.37
C GLU A 327 -14.97 -12.69 7.26
N CYS A 328 -16.16 -13.26 6.99
CA CYS A 328 -17.40 -12.50 6.74
C CYS A 328 -17.77 -11.54 7.89
N TYR A 329 -17.35 -11.87 9.13
CA TYR A 329 -17.53 -11.00 10.29
C TYR A 329 -16.89 -9.62 10.12
N THR A 330 -15.86 -9.50 9.28
CA THR A 330 -15.18 -8.22 9.00
C THR A 330 -16.11 -7.22 8.30
N LEU A 331 -17.21 -7.69 7.69
CA LEU A 331 -18.20 -6.82 7.07
C LEU A 331 -18.80 -5.82 8.06
N VAL A 332 -18.97 -6.23 9.33
CA VAL A 332 -19.45 -5.31 10.40
C VAL A 332 -18.48 -4.16 10.62
N HIS A 333 -17.18 -4.41 10.44
CA HIS A 333 -16.15 -3.39 10.53
C HIS A 333 -16.20 -2.39 9.35
N GLY A 334 -16.92 -2.72 8.28
CA GLY A 334 -17.18 -1.82 7.14
C GLY A 334 -17.87 -0.50 7.52
N LEU A 335 -18.60 -0.45 8.64
CA LEU A 335 -19.16 0.78 9.18
C LEU A 335 -18.06 1.80 9.52
N PHE A 336 -16.92 1.34 10.06
CA PHE A 336 -15.77 2.20 10.33
C PHE A 336 -15.04 2.59 9.05
N TYR A 337 -15.08 1.75 8.02
CA TYR A 337 -14.54 2.11 6.70
C TYR A 337 -15.32 3.26 6.08
N VAL A 338 -16.67 3.25 6.17
CA VAL A 338 -17.52 4.37 5.73
C VAL A 338 -17.19 5.65 6.49
N PHE A 339 -17.05 5.56 7.81
CA PHE A 339 -16.68 6.71 8.64
C PHE A 339 -15.32 7.31 8.24
N PHE A 340 -14.30 6.49 8.03
CA PHE A 340 -12.97 6.96 7.66
C PHE A 340 -12.79 7.22 6.15
N PHE A 341 -13.78 6.91 5.31
CA PHE A 341 -13.71 7.03 3.86
C PHE A 341 -13.26 8.43 3.38
N PRO A 342 -13.84 9.55 3.82
CA PRO A 342 -13.38 10.88 3.38
C PRO A 342 -11.96 11.18 3.83
N ALA A 343 -11.58 10.70 5.00
CA ALA A 343 -10.23 10.86 5.51
C ALA A 343 -9.22 10.13 4.62
N MET A 344 -9.49 8.90 4.24
CA MET A 344 -8.60 8.07 3.41
C MET A 344 -8.47 8.58 1.99
N HIS A 345 -9.58 8.97 1.37
CA HIS A 345 -9.62 9.28 -0.06
C HIS A 345 -9.43 10.77 -0.39
N MET A 346 -9.50 11.65 0.60
CA MET A 346 -9.37 13.09 0.40
C MET A 346 -8.35 13.73 1.34
N LEU A 347 -8.53 13.57 2.65
CA LEU A 347 -7.72 14.28 3.64
C LEU A 347 -6.27 13.78 3.71
N LEU A 348 -6.07 12.46 3.78
CA LEU A 348 -4.73 11.86 3.88
C LEU A 348 -3.90 11.98 2.61
N PRO A 349 -4.44 11.89 1.37
CA PRO A 349 -3.68 12.24 0.17
C PRO A 349 -3.14 13.67 0.19
N ILE A 350 -3.98 14.66 0.58
CA ILE A 350 -3.54 16.06 0.71
C ILE A 350 -2.48 16.20 1.81
N TYR A 351 -2.70 15.59 2.98
CA TYR A 351 -1.73 15.56 4.07
C TYR A 351 -0.39 14.96 3.64
N ALA A 352 -0.42 13.83 2.93
CA ALA A 352 0.76 13.16 2.43
C ALA A 352 1.55 14.04 1.47
N LEU A 353 0.88 14.67 0.50
CA LEU A 353 1.50 15.59 -0.46
C LEU A 353 2.07 16.84 0.22
N CYS A 354 1.39 17.41 1.22
CA CYS A 354 1.92 18.54 1.98
C CYS A 354 3.19 18.18 2.76
N ASN A 355 3.34 16.91 3.16
CA ASN A 355 4.43 16.39 3.96
C ASN A 355 5.44 15.54 3.16
N ILE A 356 5.57 15.75 1.85
CA ILE A 356 6.59 15.12 0.99
C ILE A 356 8.02 15.34 1.54
N VAL A 357 8.27 16.48 2.19
CA VAL A 357 9.58 16.82 2.75
C VAL A 357 9.93 16.03 4.03
N ASP A 358 8.98 15.36 4.65
CA ASP A 358 9.19 14.58 5.85
C ASP A 358 9.59 13.14 5.49
N GLN A 359 10.87 12.82 5.66
CA GLN A 359 11.49 11.54 5.34
C GLN A 359 11.41 10.53 6.50
N THR A 360 10.80 10.89 7.64
CA THR A 360 10.73 9.99 8.80
C THR A 360 9.95 8.72 8.46
N TRP A 361 10.46 7.57 8.87
CA TRP A 361 9.81 6.27 8.68
C TRP A 361 8.45 6.17 9.41
N GLY A 362 8.22 7.00 10.42
CA GLY A 362 6.93 7.22 11.07
C GLY A 362 6.78 6.53 12.41
N THR A 363 6.25 5.32 12.47
CA THR A 363 5.83 4.69 13.73
C THR A 363 6.99 4.20 14.61
N ARG A 364 8.17 3.99 14.06
CA ARG A 364 9.33 3.38 14.76
C ARG A 364 10.35 4.38 15.28
N ASP A 365 10.40 5.60 14.72
CA ASP A 365 11.44 6.60 15.04
C ASP A 365 11.35 7.17 16.47
N ASN A 366 10.22 7.05 17.15
CA ASN A 366 9.98 7.59 18.49
C ASN A 366 10.06 6.56 19.63
N GLN A 367 10.15 5.29 19.32
CA GLN A 367 10.51 4.29 20.31
C GLN A 367 12.04 4.34 20.45
N LYS A 368 12.55 5.08 21.45
CA LYS A 368 13.89 4.78 21.99
C LYS A 368 13.87 3.28 22.24
N ALA A 369 14.54 2.54 21.37
CA ALA A 369 14.61 1.10 21.46
C ALA A 369 15.11 0.78 22.87
N LYS A 370 14.24 0.27 23.72
CA LYS A 370 14.65 -0.49 24.88
C LYS A 370 15.21 -1.78 24.31
N ILE A 371 16.45 -1.71 23.85
CA ILE A 371 17.22 -2.89 23.45
C ILE A 371 17.11 -3.84 24.63
N PRO A 372 16.56 -5.04 24.45
CA PRO A 372 16.52 -6.03 25.52
C PRO A 372 17.94 -6.18 26.03
N LYS A 373 18.16 -6.14 27.33
CA LYS A 373 19.49 -6.24 27.97
C LYS A 373 20.28 -7.50 27.55
N LEU A 374 19.66 -8.40 26.81
CA LEU A 374 20.27 -9.62 26.32
C LEU A 374 21.29 -9.41 25.18
N LEU A 375 21.30 -8.22 24.55
CA LEU A 375 22.27 -7.84 23.51
C LEU A 375 23.13 -6.64 23.90
N CYS A 376 23.18 -6.28 25.19
CA CYS A 376 24.09 -5.28 25.71
C CYS A 376 25.46 -5.93 25.97
N PHE A 377 26.38 -5.77 25.03
CA PHE A 377 27.80 -5.93 25.33
C PHE A 377 28.24 -4.96 26.44
N PRO A 378 29.11 -5.38 27.39
CA PRO A 378 29.46 -4.56 28.54
C PRO A 378 30.14 -3.25 28.10
N LYS A 379 29.55 -2.11 28.42
CA LYS A 379 30.16 -0.81 28.21
C LYS A 379 31.43 -0.71 29.06
N PHE A 380 32.60 -0.77 28.44
CA PHE A 380 33.86 -0.45 29.11
C PHE A 380 33.90 1.03 29.46
N ARG A 381 33.94 1.29 30.77
CA ARG A 381 33.97 2.62 31.38
C ARG A 381 35.39 3.18 31.28
N ARG A 382 35.71 3.94 30.23
CA ARG A 382 36.94 4.72 30.16
C ARG A 382 36.86 5.88 31.13
N LYS A 383 37.73 5.90 32.18
CA LYS A 383 37.93 7.03 33.11
C LYS A 383 38.39 8.26 32.32
N LYS A 384 37.53 9.25 32.11
CA LYS A 384 37.92 10.57 31.60
C LYS A 384 38.59 11.37 32.72
N LYS A 385 39.87 11.77 32.54
CA LYS A 385 40.53 12.82 33.29
C LYS A 385 39.81 14.15 33.04
N LYS A 386 39.36 14.79 34.11
CA LYS A 386 38.79 16.15 34.10
C LYS A 386 39.78 17.16 33.54
N LYS A 387 39.45 17.83 32.42
CA LYS A 387 39.92 19.17 32.09
C LYS A 387 38.74 20.14 32.20
N LYS A 388 38.94 21.17 33.04
CA LYS A 388 38.01 22.29 33.20
C LYS A 388 38.04 23.19 31.96
N GLY A 389 36.88 23.63 31.53
CA GLY A 389 36.77 24.90 30.81
C GLY A 389 35.95 24.82 29.51
N MET A 390 34.88 25.56 29.53
CA MET A 390 34.15 26.21 28.44
C MET A 390 32.84 25.56 27.99
N LYS A 391 31.78 26.30 28.27
CA LYS A 391 30.40 26.08 27.81
C LYS A 391 30.31 26.34 26.32
N THR A 392 29.88 25.34 25.56
CA THR A 392 29.30 25.50 24.26
C THR A 392 28.09 24.58 24.14
N SER A 393 27.06 25.06 23.45
CA SER A 393 25.74 24.48 23.19
C SER A 393 25.76 23.03 22.71
N PRO A 394 24.63 22.27 22.82
CA PRO A 394 24.60 20.85 22.54
C PRO A 394 24.61 20.64 21.01
N SER A 395 25.77 20.31 20.48
CA SER A 395 25.94 19.73 19.16
C SER A 395 25.53 18.26 19.19
N THR A 396 24.75 17.87 18.21
CA THR A 396 24.39 16.52 17.81
C THR A 396 25.55 15.56 18.03
N GLU A 397 25.41 14.60 18.94
CA GLU A 397 26.34 13.47 19.06
C GLU A 397 26.17 12.60 17.81
N THR A 398 27.07 12.77 16.85
CA THR A 398 27.31 11.77 15.81
C THR A 398 27.81 10.51 16.51
N LEU A 399 27.05 9.41 16.36
CA LEU A 399 27.55 8.09 16.69
C LEU A 399 28.75 7.81 15.78
N ASP A 400 29.94 7.83 16.36
CA ASP A 400 31.11 7.25 15.70
C ASP A 400 30.91 5.72 15.68
N LEU A 401 30.34 5.22 14.57
CA LEU A 401 30.37 3.81 14.23
C LEU A 401 31.83 3.45 13.93
N GLU A 402 32.43 2.65 14.79
CA GLU A 402 33.72 2.02 14.49
C GLU A 402 33.54 1.16 13.25
N THR A 403 34.26 1.51 12.18
CA THR A 403 34.16 0.93 10.82
C THR A 403 34.85 -0.43 10.73
N GLU A 404 35.45 -0.95 11.79
CA GLU A 404 36.11 -2.26 11.82
C GLU A 404 35.66 -3.06 13.04
N MET A 405 35.48 -4.35 12.87
CA MET A 405 35.20 -5.24 14.00
C MET A 405 36.41 -5.27 14.94
N THR A 406 36.15 -5.19 16.24
CA THR A 406 37.22 -5.20 17.23
C THR A 406 37.89 -6.59 17.29
N PRO A 407 39.19 -6.68 17.62
CA PRO A 407 39.90 -7.97 17.74
C PRO A 407 39.24 -8.97 18.70
N GLU A 408 38.45 -8.48 19.67
CA GLU A 408 37.68 -9.34 20.59
C GLU A 408 36.43 -9.95 19.94
N GLN A 409 35.83 -9.26 18.99
CA GLN A 409 34.66 -9.77 18.23
C GLN A 409 35.07 -10.81 17.19
N LEU A 410 36.30 -10.75 16.72
CA LEU A 410 36.86 -11.68 15.74
C LEU A 410 37.41 -12.97 16.36
N LYS A 411 37.52 -13.04 17.69
CA LYS A 411 38.13 -14.14 18.42
C LYS A 411 37.28 -15.41 18.32
N GLY A 412 37.75 -16.38 17.60
CA GLY A 412 37.08 -17.68 17.40
C GLY A 412 36.42 -17.88 16.06
N MET A 413 36.46 -16.88 15.17
CA MET A 413 35.98 -17.01 13.78
C MET A 413 37.08 -17.53 12.88
N SER A 414 36.73 -18.29 11.84
CA SER A 414 37.68 -18.64 10.79
C SER A 414 38.13 -17.41 9.99
N ASP A 415 39.29 -17.46 9.34
CA ASP A 415 39.79 -16.35 8.53
C ASP A 415 38.81 -15.99 7.37
N GLU A 416 38.14 -17.01 6.79
CA GLU A 416 37.11 -16.81 5.78
C GLU A 416 35.89 -16.07 6.34
N GLU A 417 35.45 -16.41 7.52
CA GLU A 417 34.30 -15.78 8.19
C GLU A 417 34.65 -14.34 8.62
N GLN A 418 35.87 -14.10 9.11
CA GLN A 418 36.37 -12.76 9.40
C GLN A 418 36.38 -11.87 8.16
N THR A 419 36.89 -12.39 7.05
CA THR A 419 36.92 -11.68 5.77
C THR A 419 35.50 -11.36 5.29
N PHE A 420 34.59 -12.33 5.35
CA PHE A 420 33.18 -12.14 5.00
C PHE A 420 32.53 -11.01 5.81
N TRP A 421 32.68 -11.02 7.14
CA TRP A 421 32.09 -9.99 8.01
C TRP A 421 32.72 -8.62 7.82
N ASN A 422 34.04 -8.54 7.63
CA ASN A 422 34.73 -7.28 7.35
C ASN A 422 34.28 -6.69 6.00
N ASP A 423 34.18 -7.50 4.96
CA ASP A 423 33.68 -7.05 3.66
C ASP A 423 32.22 -6.58 3.75
N LEU A 424 31.40 -7.30 4.50
CA LEU A 424 30.00 -6.92 4.73
C LEU A 424 29.89 -5.57 5.45
N VAL A 425 30.66 -5.37 6.53
CA VAL A 425 30.67 -4.12 7.29
C VAL A 425 31.20 -2.96 6.45
N LEU A 426 32.30 -3.15 5.74
CA LEU A 426 32.88 -2.13 4.86
C LEU A 426 31.95 -1.77 3.71
N LYS A 427 31.28 -2.77 3.11
CA LYS A 427 30.43 -2.57 1.94
C LYS A 427 29.07 -1.96 2.26
N PHE A 428 28.49 -2.28 3.42
CA PHE A 428 27.11 -1.87 3.75
C PHE A 428 26.99 -0.92 4.95
N ILE A 429 28.01 -0.82 5.82
CA ILE A 429 27.98 0.00 7.04
C ILE A 429 29.11 1.03 7.05
N GLY A 430 30.11 0.89 6.17
CA GLY A 430 31.28 1.78 6.08
C GLY A 430 30.90 3.22 5.76
N LYS A 431 31.64 4.19 6.34
CA LYS A 431 31.42 5.64 6.22
C LYS A 431 31.55 6.19 4.78
N ASP A 432 32.16 5.45 3.87
CA ASP A 432 32.46 5.90 2.51
C ASP A 432 31.45 5.47 1.44
N VAL A 433 30.31 4.89 1.86
CA VAL A 433 29.20 4.68 0.96
C VAL A 433 28.61 6.05 0.67
N ASN A 434 29.03 6.66 -0.43
CA ASN A 434 28.49 7.92 -0.92
C ASN A 434 27.04 7.67 -1.34
N LEU A 435 26.13 7.88 -0.39
CA LEU A 435 24.73 7.42 -0.41
C LEU A 435 23.81 8.39 -1.16
N GLY A 436 24.24 8.92 -2.29
CA GLY A 436 23.36 9.72 -3.16
C GLY A 436 23.42 11.22 -2.90
N LEU A 437 22.29 11.89 -3.06
CA LEU A 437 22.16 13.36 -2.98
C LEU A 437 22.61 13.95 -1.63
N GLU A 438 23.30 15.10 -1.68
CA GLU A 438 23.55 15.89 -0.47
C GLU A 438 22.24 16.30 0.22
N LYS A 439 22.25 16.41 1.55
CA LYS A 439 21.03 16.70 2.34
C LYS A 439 20.31 17.98 1.91
N ASP A 440 21.06 19.01 1.54
CA ASP A 440 20.49 20.30 1.13
C ASP A 440 19.88 20.22 -0.29
N GLU A 441 20.50 19.49 -1.20
CA GLU A 441 19.96 19.23 -2.54
C GLU A 441 18.70 18.39 -2.46
N LEU A 442 18.70 17.35 -1.64
CA LEU A 442 17.54 16.51 -1.40
C LEU A 442 16.37 17.31 -0.81
N ALA A 443 16.62 18.15 0.20
CA ALA A 443 15.59 18.99 0.81
C ALA A 443 14.99 19.99 -0.19
N SER A 444 15.84 20.61 -1.04
CA SER A 444 15.41 21.51 -2.11
C SER A 444 14.60 20.77 -3.17
N GLY A 445 15.06 19.58 -3.59
CA GLY A 445 14.38 18.72 -4.56
C GLY A 445 13.00 18.28 -4.07
N LEU A 446 12.89 17.82 -2.81
CA LEU A 446 11.63 17.43 -2.20
C LEU A 446 10.66 18.60 -2.07
N ASN A 447 11.14 19.81 -1.74
CA ASN A 447 10.29 21.00 -1.69
C ASN A 447 9.73 21.37 -3.07
N ASN A 448 10.55 21.29 -4.11
CA ASN A 448 10.11 21.52 -5.49
C ASN A 448 9.10 20.46 -5.95
N LEU A 449 9.36 19.19 -5.63
CA LEU A 449 8.44 18.08 -5.90
C LEU A 449 7.10 18.28 -5.20
N ARG A 450 7.10 18.72 -3.92
CA ARG A 450 5.89 19.04 -3.16
C ARG A 450 5.02 20.07 -3.88
N ILE A 451 5.61 21.17 -4.32
CA ILE A 451 4.86 22.23 -5.01
C ILE A 451 4.27 21.71 -6.33
N LYS A 452 5.08 21.02 -7.15
CA LYS A 452 4.62 20.45 -8.42
C LYS A 452 3.47 19.44 -8.21
N ALA A 453 3.61 18.55 -7.24
CA ALA A 453 2.60 17.53 -6.95
C ALA A 453 1.29 18.15 -6.43
N LEU A 454 1.36 19.11 -5.49
CA LEU A 454 0.18 19.80 -4.97
C LEU A 454 -0.56 20.56 -6.06
N VAL A 455 0.15 21.29 -6.94
CA VAL A 455 -0.45 22.03 -8.07
C VAL A 455 -1.10 21.06 -9.05
N ALA A 456 -0.41 19.99 -9.42
CA ALA A 456 -0.94 18.98 -10.35
C ALA A 456 -2.21 18.33 -9.82
N VAL A 457 -2.20 17.87 -8.56
CA VAL A 457 -3.36 17.23 -7.92
C VAL A 457 -4.51 18.23 -7.77
N LEU A 458 -4.23 19.46 -7.35
CA LEU A 458 -5.27 20.49 -7.19
C LEU A 458 -5.96 20.79 -8.54
N ILE A 459 -5.18 21.09 -9.58
CA ILE A 459 -5.75 21.41 -10.91
C ILE A 459 -6.56 20.23 -11.44
N SER A 460 -5.98 19.03 -11.42
CA SER A 460 -6.67 17.83 -11.93
C SER A 460 -7.97 17.53 -11.19
N ASN A 461 -7.98 17.68 -9.86
CA ASN A 461 -9.19 17.43 -9.07
C ASN A 461 -10.23 18.53 -9.21
N VAL A 462 -9.84 19.81 -9.37
CA VAL A 462 -10.79 20.90 -9.65
C VAL A 462 -11.44 20.71 -11.02
N ILE A 463 -10.66 20.36 -12.05
CA ILE A 463 -11.21 20.04 -13.38
C ILE A 463 -12.16 18.83 -13.26
N TRP A 464 -11.75 17.81 -12.53
CA TRP A 464 -12.57 16.61 -12.32
C TRP A 464 -13.92 16.92 -11.62
N VAL A 465 -13.89 17.72 -10.56
CA VAL A 465 -15.12 18.19 -9.89
C VAL A 465 -16.00 18.99 -10.84
N ALA A 466 -15.43 19.86 -11.68
CA ALA A 466 -16.18 20.62 -12.67
C ALA A 466 -16.85 19.71 -13.71
N VAL A 467 -16.12 18.67 -14.18
CA VAL A 467 -16.67 17.68 -15.13
C VAL A 467 -17.82 16.90 -14.51
N ILE A 468 -17.64 16.35 -13.31
CA ILE A 468 -18.71 15.62 -12.61
C ILE A 468 -19.89 16.56 -12.30
N GLY A 469 -19.61 17.78 -11.83
CA GLY A 469 -20.64 18.75 -11.50
C GLY A 469 -21.47 19.15 -12.73
N TYR A 470 -20.84 19.30 -13.89
CA TYR A 470 -21.55 19.53 -15.14
C TYR A 470 -22.53 18.40 -15.48
N PHE A 471 -22.08 17.14 -15.42
CA PHE A 471 -22.96 16.00 -15.67
C PHE A 471 -24.06 15.86 -14.60
N TYR A 472 -23.75 16.15 -13.33
CA TYR A 472 -24.74 16.13 -12.26
C TYR A 472 -25.85 17.16 -12.48
N LEU A 473 -25.49 18.41 -12.77
CA LEU A 473 -26.46 19.50 -12.99
C LEU A 473 -27.28 19.25 -14.27
N SER A 474 -26.64 18.75 -15.34
CA SER A 474 -27.35 18.44 -16.60
C SER A 474 -28.36 17.30 -16.41
N ALA A 475 -28.08 16.34 -15.51
CA ALA A 475 -29.00 15.25 -15.21
C ALA A 475 -30.21 15.68 -14.38
N VAL A 476 -30.09 16.74 -13.57
CA VAL A 476 -31.21 17.32 -12.81
C VAL A 476 -32.23 17.97 -13.76
N ASP A 477 -31.75 18.57 -14.86
CA ASP A 477 -32.61 19.26 -15.84
C ASP A 477 -33.26 18.31 -16.83
N ASP A 478 -32.61 17.20 -17.19
CA ASP A 478 -33.11 16.22 -18.17
C ASP A 478 -33.34 14.85 -17.51
N LYS A 479 -34.61 14.50 -17.34
CA LYS A 479 -35.05 13.22 -16.72
C LYS A 479 -34.72 11.96 -17.54
N SER A 480 -34.10 12.07 -18.73
CA SER A 480 -34.02 10.96 -19.67
C SER A 480 -32.88 9.96 -19.42
N LEU A 481 -31.74 10.36 -18.89
CA LEU A 481 -30.65 9.44 -18.47
C LEU A 481 -29.75 10.18 -17.51
N ASN A 482 -29.61 9.65 -16.30
CA ASN A 482 -28.77 10.30 -15.30
C ASN A 482 -27.28 10.25 -15.73
N GLY A 483 -26.81 11.31 -16.40
CA GLY A 483 -25.43 11.40 -16.95
C GLY A 483 -24.36 11.16 -15.90
N TYR A 484 -24.66 11.51 -14.63
CA TYR A 484 -23.80 11.19 -13.49
C TYR A 484 -23.69 9.68 -13.25
N ALA A 485 -24.80 8.95 -13.33
CA ALA A 485 -24.81 7.49 -13.15
C ALA A 485 -24.03 6.80 -14.29
N VAL A 486 -24.21 7.24 -15.53
CA VAL A 486 -23.48 6.70 -16.70
C VAL A 486 -21.98 6.94 -16.56
N MET A 487 -21.58 8.16 -16.19
CA MET A 487 -20.16 8.50 -16.03
C MET A 487 -19.52 7.76 -14.84
N SER A 488 -20.23 7.69 -13.71
CA SER A 488 -19.77 6.92 -12.54
C SER A 488 -19.68 5.43 -12.85
N GLY A 489 -20.64 4.89 -13.59
CA GLY A 489 -20.60 3.51 -14.09
C GLY A 489 -19.44 3.25 -15.03
N ALA A 490 -19.15 4.16 -15.95
CA ALA A 490 -18.01 4.06 -16.85
C ALA A 490 -16.68 4.13 -16.09
N LEU A 491 -16.56 5.05 -15.12
CA LEU A 491 -15.32 5.23 -14.34
C LEU A 491 -15.04 4.07 -13.38
N TYR A 492 -16.04 3.60 -12.65
CA TYR A 492 -15.87 2.58 -11.62
C TYR A 492 -16.30 1.19 -12.07
N GLY A 493 -17.25 1.10 -13.00
CA GLY A 493 -17.88 -0.16 -13.39
C GLY A 493 -16.93 -1.18 -13.96
N PHE A 494 -15.97 -0.77 -14.80
CA PHE A 494 -15.01 -1.69 -15.41
C PHE A 494 -14.10 -2.33 -14.35
N SER A 495 -13.46 -1.54 -13.47
CA SER A 495 -12.63 -2.07 -12.39
C SER A 495 -13.44 -2.92 -11.42
N PHE A 496 -14.67 -2.50 -11.14
CA PHE A 496 -15.60 -3.23 -10.29
C PHE A 496 -15.95 -4.61 -10.89
N CYS A 497 -16.32 -4.68 -12.16
CA CYS A 497 -16.59 -5.94 -12.85
C CYS A 497 -15.36 -6.86 -12.82
N ILE A 498 -14.17 -6.33 -13.12
CA ILE A 498 -12.93 -7.11 -13.06
C ILE A 498 -12.68 -7.64 -11.64
N GLN A 499 -12.89 -6.83 -10.61
CA GLN A 499 -12.69 -7.25 -9.22
C GLN A 499 -13.67 -8.36 -8.82
N VAL A 500 -14.95 -8.21 -9.11
CA VAL A 500 -15.97 -9.23 -8.78
C VAL A 500 -15.73 -10.52 -9.54
N VAL A 501 -15.52 -10.46 -10.87
CA VAL A 501 -15.26 -11.64 -11.69
C VAL A 501 -13.92 -12.29 -11.30
N GLY A 502 -12.86 -11.49 -11.16
CA GLY A 502 -11.54 -11.98 -10.78
C GLY A 502 -11.54 -12.66 -9.41
N MET A 503 -12.19 -12.07 -8.41
CA MET A 503 -12.39 -12.68 -7.09
C MET A 503 -13.14 -14.02 -7.20
N THR A 504 -14.23 -14.05 -7.96
CA THR A 504 -15.05 -15.26 -8.12
C THR A 504 -14.23 -16.39 -8.75
N VAL A 505 -13.52 -16.10 -9.84
CA VAL A 505 -12.64 -17.08 -10.50
C VAL A 505 -11.51 -17.52 -9.58
N TYR A 506 -10.91 -16.60 -8.86
CA TYR A 506 -9.86 -16.90 -7.88
C TYR A 506 -10.35 -17.88 -6.81
N ARG A 507 -11.51 -17.59 -6.19
CA ARG A 507 -12.12 -18.46 -5.17
C ARG A 507 -12.54 -19.81 -5.71
N ALA A 508 -13.05 -19.87 -6.96
CA ALA A 508 -13.37 -21.14 -7.59
C ALA A 508 -12.10 -22.00 -7.78
N LYS A 509 -10.98 -21.42 -8.22
CA LYS A 509 -9.68 -22.10 -8.32
C LYS A 509 -9.19 -22.59 -6.94
N ASP A 510 -9.28 -21.76 -5.90
CA ASP A 510 -8.93 -22.15 -4.52
C ASP A 510 -9.77 -23.36 -4.04
N CYS A 511 -11.07 -23.36 -4.30
CA CYS A 511 -11.94 -24.46 -3.93
C CYS A 511 -11.58 -25.76 -4.65
N ILE A 512 -11.31 -25.67 -5.96
CA ILE A 512 -10.89 -26.82 -6.78
C ILE A 512 -9.55 -27.38 -6.28
N HIS A 513 -8.57 -26.50 -6.00
CA HIS A 513 -7.27 -26.90 -5.47
C HIS A 513 -7.39 -27.62 -4.12
N LYS A 514 -8.20 -27.09 -3.20
CA LYS A 514 -8.49 -27.76 -1.92
C LYS A 514 -9.15 -29.11 -2.11
N LEU A 515 -10.14 -29.19 -2.99
CA LEU A 515 -10.86 -30.43 -3.27
C LEU A 515 -9.88 -31.46 -3.86
N GLY A 516 -9.02 -31.06 -4.78
CA GLY A 516 -7.94 -31.89 -5.32
C GLY A 516 -7.02 -32.42 -4.23
N LYS A 517 -6.48 -31.56 -3.36
CA LYS A 517 -5.64 -31.99 -2.22
C LYS A 517 -6.37 -32.94 -1.27
N ALA A 518 -7.66 -32.74 -1.03
CA ALA A 518 -8.47 -33.59 -0.17
C ALA A 518 -8.76 -34.97 -0.79
N ILE A 519 -9.05 -35.03 -2.10
CA ILE A 519 -9.38 -36.26 -2.81
C ILE A 519 -8.14 -37.11 -3.06
N PHE A 520 -7.05 -36.50 -3.51
CA PHE A 520 -5.86 -37.24 -3.94
C PHE A 520 -4.87 -37.50 -2.81
N LYS A 521 -5.19 -37.12 -1.52
CA LYS A 521 -4.30 -37.28 -0.36
C LYS A 521 -2.85 -37.06 -0.77
N MET A 522 -2.54 -35.88 -1.32
CA MET A 522 -1.17 -35.57 -1.71
C MET A 522 -0.29 -35.73 -0.47
N ASP A 523 0.55 -36.74 -0.48
CA ASP A 523 1.49 -37.06 0.59
C ASP A 523 2.34 -35.85 0.93
N LYS A 524 2.68 -35.74 2.22
CA LYS A 524 3.62 -34.72 2.69
C LYS A 524 4.87 -34.75 1.82
N PRO A 525 5.46 -33.60 1.48
CA PRO A 525 6.69 -33.56 0.71
C PRO A 525 7.75 -34.48 1.36
N VAL A 526 8.39 -35.31 0.57
CA VAL A 526 9.32 -36.38 0.99
C VAL A 526 10.50 -35.89 1.88
N TRP A 527 10.77 -34.59 1.88
CA TRP A 527 11.83 -33.98 2.69
C TRP A 527 11.45 -33.66 4.15
N ILE A 528 10.17 -33.81 4.54
CA ILE A 528 9.71 -33.68 5.95
C ILE A 528 9.80 -35.02 6.72
N THR A 529 9.93 -36.15 6.04
CA THR A 529 9.83 -37.49 6.66
C THR A 529 11.15 -38.09 7.17
N LYS A 530 12.28 -37.36 7.14
CA LYS A 530 13.58 -37.93 7.53
C LYS A 530 14.08 -37.63 8.95
N GLU A 531 13.38 -36.81 9.75
CA GLU A 531 13.87 -36.45 11.10
C GLU A 531 13.12 -37.11 12.29
N ASP A 532 11.98 -37.78 12.08
CA ASP A 532 11.20 -38.33 13.21
C ASP A 532 11.53 -39.78 13.61
N ASP A 533 12.45 -40.47 12.91
CA ASP A 533 12.77 -41.90 13.21
C ASP A 533 14.08 -42.13 13.99
N SER A 534 14.72 -41.12 14.57
CA SER A 534 15.98 -41.26 15.30
C SER A 534 15.93 -41.01 16.81
N HIS A 535 14.76 -40.96 17.43
CA HIS A 535 14.60 -40.96 18.89
C HIS A 535 13.51 -41.94 19.33
N ASN A 536 13.90 -43.23 19.46
CA ASN A 536 13.38 -44.22 20.38
C ASN A 536 14.54 -45.01 20.97
#